data_dc97b173578203924848ec895b5438bc
#
_entry.id   dc97b173578203924848ec895b5438bc
#
_cell.length_a   1.000
_cell.length_b   1.000
_cell.length_c   1.000
_cell.angle_alpha   90.00
_cell.angle_beta   90.00
_cell.angle_gamma   90.00
#
_symmetry.space_group_name_H-M   'P 1'
#
loop_
_entity.id
_entity.type
_entity.pdbx_description
1 polymer ?
#
loop_
_entity_poly.entity_id
_entity_poly.type
_entity_poly.pdbx_seq_one_letter_code
_entity_poly.pdbx_strand_id
1 'polypeptide(L)'
;MHVTASAPGKLVLLGEYAVLEGAPALVLAVDRRARVALTPTAGPAWEIVSPTLGAEASLRLGIDGVEWHHAPVPGLEWLAALFAQLPFAATLPPCRVELDSDAFFLDHADGRMKLGLGSSAAITVALIGALHACAGRPDPTLEEAIAVHRAIQHGRGSGIDIAAALAGGLSRFELRRGAPGYVPMRLPHGLHWCCVFSGRPASTADMLARIAAWREREPAEYARRIRELATMALRGVDAVAGRDAASFLSSFEEYAHALARFGEAGGVDIASRGHRVLAALAADCRVVYKSCGAGGGDVGVTFAMDDMRLQEFAGRATEAGFAVIELDADPRGLETNVAD
;
A
#
# COMPACT_ATOMS: atom_id res chain seq x y z
N MET A 1 -10.11 -20.79 21.54
CA MET A 1 -9.70 -20.55 20.14
C MET A 1 -9.09 -19.15 20.08
N HIS A 2 -7.84 -19.03 19.69
CA HIS A 2 -7.13 -17.77 19.49
C HIS A 2 -6.76 -17.67 18.02
N VAL A 3 -7.07 -16.56 17.37
CA VAL A 3 -6.79 -16.38 15.94
C VAL A 3 -5.78 -15.25 15.76
N THR A 4 -4.74 -15.50 14.99
CA THR A 4 -3.82 -14.46 14.55
C THR A 4 -3.81 -14.37 13.04
N ALA A 5 -3.70 -13.16 12.54
CA ALA A 5 -3.52 -12.92 11.11
C ALA A 5 -2.48 -11.84 10.86
N SER A 6 -1.83 -11.91 9.71
CA SER A 6 -0.92 -10.85 9.30
C SER A 6 -0.92 -10.69 7.77
N ALA A 7 -0.71 -9.45 7.32
CA ALA A 7 -0.62 -9.13 5.90
C ALA A 7 0.50 -8.12 5.63
N PRO A 8 1.22 -8.26 4.49
CA PRO A 8 2.37 -7.43 4.16
C PRO A 8 1.98 -6.03 3.70
N GLY A 9 2.94 -5.11 3.77
CA GLY A 9 2.90 -3.83 3.10
C GLY A 9 3.20 -3.94 1.60
N LYS A 10 3.29 -2.80 0.93
CA LYS A 10 3.49 -2.75 -0.53
C LYS A 10 4.36 -1.59 -1.00
N LEU A 11 4.97 -1.78 -2.17
CA LEU A 11 5.54 -0.74 -3.03
C LEU A 11 4.85 -0.79 -4.39
N VAL A 12 4.31 0.33 -4.87
CA VAL A 12 3.84 0.43 -6.25
C VAL A 12 5.05 0.74 -7.13
N LEU A 13 5.42 -0.19 -7.99
CA LEU A 13 6.57 -0.04 -8.87
C LEU A 13 6.19 0.71 -10.15
N LEU A 14 5.05 0.39 -10.75
CA LEU A 14 4.52 1.01 -11.97
C LEU A 14 2.99 1.05 -11.92
N GLY A 15 2.38 2.00 -12.59
CA GLY A 15 0.94 2.04 -12.78
C GLY A 15 0.19 3.01 -11.87
N GLU A 16 0.89 3.82 -11.07
CA GLU A 16 0.27 4.88 -10.29
C GLU A 16 -0.64 5.75 -11.18
N TYR A 17 -1.80 6.13 -10.69
CA TYR A 17 -2.85 6.87 -11.40
C TYR A 17 -3.42 6.15 -12.62
N ALA A 18 -2.58 5.64 -13.53
CA ALA A 18 -3.02 4.98 -14.76
C ALA A 18 -3.85 3.71 -14.49
N VAL A 19 -3.63 3.04 -13.37
CA VAL A 19 -4.41 1.86 -12.94
C VAL A 19 -5.89 2.20 -12.71
N LEU A 20 -6.21 3.44 -12.33
CA LEU A 20 -7.58 3.90 -12.16
C LEU A 20 -8.35 4.00 -13.49
N GLU A 21 -7.61 4.13 -14.60
CA GLU A 21 -8.13 4.17 -15.97
C GLU A 21 -7.93 2.83 -16.70
N GLY A 22 -7.67 1.75 -15.94
CA GLY A 22 -7.59 0.38 -16.46
C GLY A 22 -6.23 -0.05 -17.01
N ALA A 23 -5.18 0.75 -16.85
CA ALA A 23 -3.82 0.30 -17.18
C ALA A 23 -3.33 -0.75 -16.18
N PRO A 24 -2.41 -1.65 -16.59
CA PRO A 24 -1.79 -2.55 -15.64
C PRO A 24 -0.86 -1.81 -14.68
N ALA A 25 -0.71 -2.35 -13.49
CA ALA A 25 0.23 -1.87 -12.49
C ALA A 25 1.10 -3.02 -11.98
N LEU A 26 2.33 -2.72 -11.55
CA LEU A 26 3.20 -3.63 -10.81
C LEU A 26 3.22 -3.21 -9.35
N VAL A 27 2.92 -4.14 -8.46
CA VAL A 27 2.96 -3.95 -7.01
C VAL A 27 3.79 -5.06 -6.37
N LEU A 28 4.70 -4.67 -5.49
CA LEU A 28 5.55 -5.56 -4.72
C LEU A 28 5.11 -5.57 -3.27
N ALA A 29 4.79 -6.72 -2.72
CA ALA A 29 4.59 -6.89 -1.29
C ALA A 29 5.94 -6.85 -0.57
N VAL A 30 5.98 -6.20 0.60
CA VAL A 30 7.20 -6.03 1.41
C VAL A 30 6.98 -6.50 2.83
N ASP A 31 8.06 -6.90 3.50
CA ASP A 31 8.10 -7.59 4.80
C ASP A 31 7.71 -6.74 6.02
N ARG A 32 7.18 -5.54 5.80
CA ARG A 32 6.50 -4.76 6.84
C ARG A 32 5.05 -5.23 6.96
N ARG A 33 4.75 -6.00 8.01
CA ARG A 33 3.45 -6.67 8.17
C ARG A 33 2.60 -5.99 9.24
N ALA A 34 1.31 -5.79 8.93
CA ALA A 34 0.31 -5.53 9.95
C ALA A 34 -0.13 -6.86 10.58
N ARG A 35 -0.42 -6.84 11.87
CA ARG A 35 -0.83 -8.02 12.64
C ARG A 35 -2.15 -7.77 13.34
N VAL A 36 -2.96 -8.80 13.40
CA VAL A 36 -4.22 -8.82 14.13
C VAL A 36 -4.29 -10.08 14.99
N ALA A 37 -4.72 -9.92 16.24
CA ALA A 37 -5.04 -11.04 17.10
C ALA A 37 -6.49 -10.93 17.58
N LEU A 38 -7.23 -12.04 17.54
CA LEU A 38 -8.58 -12.18 18.08
C LEU A 38 -8.54 -13.17 19.22
N THR A 39 -8.94 -12.72 20.41
CA THR A 39 -9.08 -13.57 21.59
C THR A 39 -10.51 -13.45 22.11
N PRO A 40 -11.30 -14.54 22.21
CA PRO A 40 -12.65 -14.50 22.76
C PRO A 40 -12.69 -13.89 24.15
N THR A 41 -13.70 -13.06 24.42
CA THR A 41 -13.95 -12.47 25.74
C THR A 41 -15.16 -13.11 26.39
N ALA A 42 -15.21 -13.08 27.73
CA ALA A 42 -16.39 -13.53 28.47
C ALA A 42 -17.51 -12.48 28.51
N GLY A 43 -17.22 -11.25 28.12
CA GLY A 43 -18.15 -10.12 28.12
C GLY A 43 -19.02 -10.03 26.85
N PRO A 44 -20.03 -9.19 26.85
CA PRO A 44 -20.93 -9.02 25.73
C PRO A 44 -20.41 -8.04 24.64
N ALA A 45 -19.25 -7.46 24.83
CA ALA A 45 -18.69 -6.43 23.98
C ALA A 45 -17.39 -6.90 23.33
N TRP A 46 -17.16 -6.40 22.13
CA TRP A 46 -15.86 -6.45 21.47
C TRP A 46 -14.94 -5.38 22.07
N GLU A 47 -13.72 -5.76 22.39
CA GLU A 47 -12.68 -4.89 22.91
C GLU A 47 -11.64 -4.67 21.82
N ILE A 48 -11.43 -3.43 21.43
CA ILE A 48 -10.46 -3.07 20.39
C ILE A 48 -9.25 -2.43 21.08
N VAL A 49 -8.07 -2.91 20.76
CA VAL A 49 -6.81 -2.38 21.26
C VAL A 49 -5.89 -2.12 20.08
N SER A 50 -5.37 -0.91 19.99
CA SER A 50 -4.36 -0.54 19.00
C SER A 50 -3.11 0.00 19.68
N PRO A 51 -2.07 -0.83 19.89
CA PRO A 51 -0.79 -0.37 20.42
C PRO A 51 -0.20 0.75 19.55
N THR A 52 -0.30 0.62 18.24
CA THR A 52 0.20 1.61 17.28
C THR A 52 -0.38 3.02 17.48
N LEU A 53 -1.66 3.11 17.87
CA LEU A 53 -2.34 4.39 18.13
C LEU A 53 -2.34 4.76 19.60
N GLY A 54 -1.93 3.85 20.49
CA GLY A 54 -2.10 4.01 21.94
C GLY A 54 -3.59 4.13 22.32
N ALA A 55 -4.48 3.42 21.62
CA ALA A 55 -5.91 3.60 21.69
C ALA A 55 -6.64 2.30 22.05
N GLU A 56 -7.69 2.44 22.86
CA GLU A 56 -8.62 1.35 23.20
C GLU A 56 -10.05 1.81 22.94
N ALA A 57 -10.91 0.90 22.52
CA ALA A 57 -12.33 1.13 22.30
C ALA A 57 -13.14 -0.12 22.63
N SER A 58 -14.44 0.05 22.93
CA SER A 58 -15.37 -1.05 23.13
C SER A 58 -16.64 -0.82 22.31
N LEU A 59 -17.12 -1.89 21.68
CA LEU A 59 -18.28 -1.84 20.81
C LEU A 59 -19.11 -3.11 20.89
N ARG A 60 -20.37 -3.02 20.41
CA ARG A 60 -21.21 -4.17 20.11
C ARG A 60 -21.49 -4.24 18.62
N LEU A 61 -21.55 -5.44 18.08
CA LEU A 61 -22.00 -5.69 16.72
C LEU A 61 -23.47 -6.11 16.76
N GLY A 62 -24.33 -5.30 16.15
CA GLY A 62 -25.75 -5.55 16.01
C GLY A 62 -26.18 -5.68 14.55
N ILE A 63 -27.45 -5.98 14.31
CA ILE A 63 -28.04 -6.06 12.96
C ILE A 63 -27.93 -4.71 12.24
N ASP A 64 -28.03 -3.62 13.00
CA ASP A 64 -28.00 -2.25 12.47
C ASP A 64 -26.58 -1.67 12.38
N GLY A 65 -25.54 -2.48 12.67
CA GLY A 65 -24.14 -2.09 12.57
C GLY A 65 -23.41 -2.05 13.90
N VAL A 66 -22.47 -1.11 14.04
CA VAL A 66 -21.58 -0.95 15.20
C VAL A 66 -22.18 0.02 16.21
N GLU A 67 -22.37 -0.43 17.44
CA GLU A 67 -22.72 0.42 18.58
C GLU A 67 -21.48 0.61 19.47
N TRP A 68 -20.94 1.82 19.45
CA TRP A 68 -19.82 2.17 20.32
C TRP A 68 -20.28 2.44 21.74
N HIS A 69 -19.61 1.88 22.76
CA HIS A 69 -19.92 2.18 24.15
C HIS A 69 -19.57 3.63 24.53
N HIS A 70 -18.56 4.19 23.88
CA HIS A 70 -18.14 5.59 23.95
C HIS A 70 -17.83 6.06 22.53
N ALA A 71 -17.75 7.38 22.30
CA ALA A 71 -17.33 7.91 21.00
C ALA A 71 -16.02 7.23 20.56
N PRO A 72 -15.92 6.80 19.30
CA PRO A 72 -14.74 6.10 18.82
C PRO A 72 -13.51 7.00 18.94
N VAL A 73 -12.41 6.41 19.39
CA VAL A 73 -11.12 7.10 19.46
C VAL A 73 -10.68 7.42 18.03
N PRO A 74 -10.13 8.64 17.78
CA PRO A 74 -9.60 9.01 16.47
C PRO A 74 -8.66 7.94 15.90
N GLY A 75 -8.94 7.52 14.65
CA GLY A 75 -8.20 6.47 13.97
C GLY A 75 -8.77 5.06 14.10
N LEU A 76 -9.87 4.84 14.86
CA LEU A 76 -10.60 3.56 14.95
C LEU A 76 -11.99 3.60 14.29
N GLU A 77 -12.44 4.75 13.80
CA GLU A 77 -13.78 4.96 13.21
C GLU A 77 -14.04 4.06 11.99
N TRP A 78 -12.98 3.72 11.27
CA TRP A 78 -13.05 2.88 10.08
C TRP A 78 -13.57 1.47 10.34
N LEU A 79 -13.48 0.98 11.60
CA LEU A 79 -14.01 -0.32 11.99
C LEU A 79 -15.54 -0.41 11.79
N ALA A 80 -16.28 0.69 11.95
CA ALA A 80 -17.70 0.70 11.68
C ALA A 80 -18.00 0.38 10.20
N ALA A 81 -17.27 0.98 9.28
CA ALA A 81 -17.41 0.71 7.86
C ALA A 81 -16.98 -0.74 7.51
N LEU A 82 -15.92 -1.25 8.15
CA LEU A 82 -15.48 -2.64 7.96
C LEU A 82 -16.55 -3.63 8.40
N PHE A 83 -17.05 -3.52 9.64
CA PHE A 83 -18.02 -4.45 10.17
C PHE A 83 -19.37 -4.39 9.42
N ALA A 84 -19.77 -3.21 8.92
CA ALA A 84 -20.95 -3.07 8.07
C ALA A 84 -20.86 -3.87 6.76
N GLN A 85 -19.67 -4.12 6.25
CA GLN A 85 -19.44 -4.94 5.06
C GLN A 85 -19.31 -6.44 5.39
N LEU A 86 -19.17 -6.82 6.64
CA LEU A 86 -18.95 -8.18 7.11
C LEU A 86 -20.05 -8.60 8.12
N PRO A 87 -21.33 -8.71 7.69
CA PRO A 87 -22.45 -8.97 8.61
C PRO A 87 -22.32 -10.29 9.38
N PHE A 88 -21.57 -11.26 8.87
CA PHE A 88 -21.30 -12.50 9.60
C PHE A 88 -20.51 -12.27 10.89
N ALA A 89 -19.76 -11.17 11.01
CA ALA A 89 -19.01 -10.86 12.22
C ALA A 89 -19.94 -10.68 13.45
N ALA A 90 -21.17 -10.24 13.24
CA ALA A 90 -22.18 -10.12 14.32
C ALA A 90 -22.63 -11.49 14.87
N THR A 91 -22.35 -12.61 14.18
CA THR A 91 -22.66 -13.96 14.65
C THR A 91 -21.49 -14.59 15.45
N LEU A 92 -20.33 -13.94 15.47
CA LEU A 92 -19.17 -14.41 16.22
C LEU A 92 -19.30 -14.03 17.70
N PRO A 93 -18.70 -14.83 18.61
CA PRO A 93 -18.58 -14.42 19.99
C PRO A 93 -17.74 -13.13 20.07
N PRO A 94 -18.04 -12.23 21.02
CA PRO A 94 -17.23 -11.04 21.25
C PRO A 94 -15.77 -11.40 21.50
N CYS A 95 -14.88 -10.64 20.87
CA CYS A 95 -13.44 -10.84 20.97
C CYS A 95 -12.73 -9.55 21.41
N ARG A 96 -11.60 -9.72 22.07
CA ARG A 96 -10.56 -8.72 22.13
C ARG A 96 -9.79 -8.76 20.82
N VAL A 97 -9.76 -7.62 20.12
CA VAL A 97 -9.10 -7.42 18.83
C VAL A 97 -7.89 -6.55 19.05
N GLU A 98 -6.71 -7.07 18.84
CA GLU A 98 -5.47 -6.31 18.87
C GLU A 98 -5.03 -5.98 17.46
N LEU A 99 -4.80 -4.68 17.17
CA LEU A 99 -4.46 -4.13 15.86
C LEU A 99 -3.07 -3.51 15.90
N ASP A 100 -2.07 -4.20 15.35
CA ASP A 100 -0.69 -3.73 15.31
C ASP A 100 -0.25 -3.43 13.87
N SER A 101 0.16 -2.20 13.63
CA SER A 101 0.77 -1.74 12.38
C SER A 101 2.07 -0.95 12.60
N ASP A 102 2.75 -1.17 13.72
CA ASP A 102 3.97 -0.48 14.12
C ASP A 102 5.07 -0.55 13.08
N ALA A 103 5.20 -1.68 12.40
CA ALA A 103 6.20 -1.88 11.35
C ALA A 103 6.10 -0.88 10.18
N PHE A 104 5.00 -0.15 10.05
CA PHE A 104 4.77 0.85 8.99
C PHE A 104 5.20 2.26 9.37
N PHE A 105 5.82 2.43 10.51
CA PHE A 105 6.26 3.72 11.01
C PHE A 105 7.78 3.73 11.21
N LEU A 106 8.34 4.91 11.12
CA LEU A 106 9.74 5.20 11.42
C LEU A 106 9.79 6.18 12.59
N ASP A 107 10.57 5.85 13.61
CA ASP A 107 10.88 6.80 14.69
C ASP A 107 11.94 7.79 14.18
N HIS A 108 11.62 9.06 14.25
CA HIS A 108 12.46 10.16 13.83
C HIS A 108 12.55 11.22 14.95
N ALA A 109 13.55 12.09 14.89
CA ALA A 109 13.73 13.15 15.89
C ALA A 109 12.50 14.06 16.04
N ASP A 110 11.76 14.29 14.96
CA ASP A 110 10.55 15.11 14.92
C ASP A 110 9.27 14.33 15.27
N GLY A 111 9.40 13.09 15.72
CA GLY A 111 8.28 12.21 16.06
C GLY A 111 8.16 11.00 15.13
N ARG A 112 7.08 10.26 15.31
CA ARG A 112 6.80 9.03 14.59
C ARG A 112 6.18 9.32 13.23
N MET A 113 6.82 8.86 12.15
CA MET A 113 6.41 9.13 10.76
C MET A 113 5.94 7.87 10.05
N LYS A 114 4.82 7.97 9.33
CA LYS A 114 4.29 6.90 8.51
C LYS A 114 5.07 6.78 7.20
N LEU A 115 5.45 5.57 6.82
CA LEU A 115 6.29 5.28 5.65
C LEU A 115 5.53 5.26 4.31
N GLY A 116 4.18 5.18 4.31
CA GLY A 116 3.39 5.09 3.06
C GLY A 116 3.40 3.70 2.41
N LEU A 117 3.77 2.67 3.16
CA LEU A 117 3.86 1.28 2.70
C LEU A 117 2.51 0.53 2.69
N GLY A 118 1.37 1.23 2.78
CA GLY A 118 0.04 0.62 2.67
C GLY A 118 -0.49 0.00 3.97
N SER A 119 -0.15 0.54 5.14
CA SER A 119 -0.61 0.02 6.44
C SER A 119 -2.14 -0.14 6.54
N SER A 120 -2.91 0.78 5.95
CA SER A 120 -4.38 0.71 5.96
C SER A 120 -4.90 -0.53 5.24
N ALA A 121 -4.35 -0.86 4.08
CA ALA A 121 -4.73 -2.08 3.36
C ALA A 121 -4.27 -3.33 4.10
N ALA A 122 -3.04 -3.35 4.60
CA ALA A 122 -2.48 -4.48 5.32
C ALA A 122 -3.29 -4.81 6.59
N ILE A 123 -3.62 -3.81 7.43
CA ILE A 123 -4.40 -4.05 8.65
C ILE A 123 -5.85 -4.45 8.34
N THR A 124 -6.44 -3.89 7.26
CA THR A 124 -7.78 -4.29 6.79
C THR A 124 -7.80 -5.75 6.35
N VAL A 125 -6.83 -6.17 5.52
CA VAL A 125 -6.73 -7.55 5.04
C VAL A 125 -6.48 -8.51 6.20
N ALA A 126 -5.57 -8.18 7.12
CA ALA A 126 -5.31 -9.00 8.30
C ALA A 126 -6.56 -9.17 9.18
N LEU A 127 -7.33 -8.08 9.40
CA LEU A 127 -8.55 -8.16 10.22
C LEU A 127 -9.65 -8.98 9.52
N ILE A 128 -9.87 -8.79 8.22
CA ILE A 128 -10.83 -9.59 7.46
C ILE A 128 -10.43 -11.08 7.53
N GLY A 129 -9.16 -11.40 7.29
CA GLY A 129 -8.64 -12.77 7.37
C GLY A 129 -8.85 -13.39 8.75
N ALA A 130 -8.55 -12.65 9.82
CA ALA A 130 -8.77 -13.11 11.19
C ALA A 130 -10.25 -13.39 11.48
N LEU A 131 -11.17 -12.52 11.04
CA LEU A 131 -12.61 -12.70 11.18
C LEU A 131 -13.12 -13.91 10.40
N HIS A 132 -12.64 -14.11 9.15
CA HIS A 132 -12.96 -15.29 8.35
C HIS A 132 -12.49 -16.57 9.03
N ALA A 133 -11.25 -16.61 9.49
CA ALA A 133 -10.70 -17.77 10.21
C ALA A 133 -11.48 -18.07 11.49
N CYS A 134 -11.85 -17.02 12.26
CA CYS A 134 -12.68 -17.15 13.46
C CYS A 134 -14.08 -17.74 13.14
N ALA A 135 -14.64 -17.40 11.98
CA ALA A 135 -15.93 -17.90 11.48
C ALA A 135 -15.82 -19.28 10.80
N GLY A 136 -14.65 -19.88 10.69
CA GLY A 136 -14.43 -21.11 9.92
C GLY A 136 -14.69 -20.94 8.41
N ARG A 137 -14.56 -19.73 7.88
CA ARG A 137 -14.73 -19.38 6.46
C ARG A 137 -13.38 -19.48 5.73
N PRO A 138 -13.40 -19.68 4.39
CA PRO A 138 -12.18 -19.55 3.59
C PRO A 138 -11.64 -18.14 3.64
N ASP A 139 -10.37 -17.96 3.26
CA ASP A 139 -9.75 -16.63 3.15
C ASP A 139 -10.60 -15.69 2.26
N PRO A 140 -10.58 -14.37 2.55
CA PRO A 140 -11.37 -13.41 1.79
C PRO A 140 -10.95 -13.37 0.31
N THR A 141 -11.92 -13.16 -0.57
CA THR A 141 -11.62 -12.91 -1.98
C THR A 141 -11.07 -11.50 -2.18
N LEU A 142 -10.40 -11.28 -3.34
CA LEU A 142 -9.91 -9.95 -3.70
C LEU A 142 -11.05 -8.93 -3.79
N GLU A 143 -12.18 -9.32 -4.38
CA GLU A 143 -13.36 -8.47 -4.54
C GLU A 143 -13.94 -8.07 -3.18
N GLU A 144 -14.08 -9.02 -2.25
CA GLU A 144 -14.58 -8.76 -0.90
C GLU A 144 -13.67 -7.80 -0.14
N ALA A 145 -12.37 -8.07 -0.12
CA ALA A 145 -11.41 -7.22 0.59
C ALA A 145 -11.33 -5.80 0.00
N ILE A 146 -11.41 -5.66 -1.34
CA ILE A 146 -11.49 -4.36 -2.00
C ILE A 146 -12.81 -3.64 -1.66
N ALA A 147 -13.94 -4.34 -1.63
CA ALA A 147 -15.22 -3.74 -1.28
C ALA A 147 -15.19 -3.17 0.15
N VAL A 148 -14.68 -3.94 1.11
CA VAL A 148 -14.49 -3.49 2.48
C VAL A 148 -13.58 -2.27 2.55
N HIS A 149 -12.41 -2.32 1.92
CA HIS A 149 -11.45 -1.20 1.97
C HIS A 149 -11.98 0.07 1.28
N ARG A 150 -12.73 -0.08 0.19
CA ARG A 150 -13.41 1.05 -0.46
C ARG A 150 -14.48 1.66 0.44
N ALA A 151 -15.24 0.86 1.19
CA ALA A 151 -16.20 1.39 2.16
C ALA A 151 -15.49 2.22 3.24
N ILE A 152 -14.33 1.77 3.74
CA ILE A 152 -13.47 2.51 4.67
C ILE A 152 -12.97 3.84 4.04
N GLN A 153 -12.67 3.84 2.74
CA GLN A 153 -12.14 4.99 2.01
C GLN A 153 -13.21 5.81 1.26
N HIS A 154 -14.48 5.70 1.65
CA HIS A 154 -15.60 6.44 1.03
C HIS A 154 -15.69 6.23 -0.49
N GLY A 155 -15.54 5.00 -0.93
CA GLY A 155 -15.67 4.58 -2.34
C GLY A 155 -14.40 4.79 -3.19
N ARG A 156 -13.29 5.22 -2.61
CA ARG A 156 -12.06 5.56 -3.33
C ARG A 156 -11.06 4.38 -3.34
N GLY A 157 -10.07 4.48 -4.24
CA GLY A 157 -8.94 3.54 -4.33
C GLY A 157 -9.09 2.47 -5.41
N SER A 158 -7.98 2.08 -6.01
CA SER A 158 -7.92 1.05 -7.05
C SER A 158 -8.06 -0.37 -6.50
N GLY A 159 -7.61 -0.60 -5.27
CA GLY A 159 -7.49 -1.93 -4.66
C GLY A 159 -6.12 -2.60 -4.89
N ILE A 160 -5.17 -1.91 -5.51
CA ILE A 160 -3.81 -2.44 -5.73
C ILE A 160 -3.09 -2.80 -4.43
N ASP A 161 -3.30 -2.00 -3.37
CA ASP A 161 -2.70 -2.22 -2.05
C ASP A 161 -3.28 -3.49 -1.40
N ILE A 162 -4.59 -3.71 -1.59
CA ILE A 162 -5.29 -4.92 -1.13
C ILE A 162 -4.78 -6.16 -1.87
N ALA A 163 -4.59 -6.06 -3.19
CA ALA A 163 -4.05 -7.18 -3.97
C ALA A 163 -2.65 -7.59 -3.47
N ALA A 164 -1.77 -6.63 -3.19
CA ALA A 164 -0.46 -6.91 -2.62
C ALA A 164 -0.54 -7.57 -1.23
N ALA A 165 -1.40 -7.05 -0.36
CA ALA A 165 -1.58 -7.57 1.00
C ALA A 165 -2.17 -8.99 1.03
N LEU A 166 -3.05 -9.32 0.07
CA LEU A 166 -3.62 -10.67 -0.06
C LEU A 166 -2.67 -11.66 -0.71
N ALA A 167 -2.03 -11.26 -1.81
CA ALA A 167 -1.28 -12.18 -2.66
C ALA A 167 0.17 -12.40 -2.21
N GLY A 168 0.82 -11.37 -1.63
CA GLY A 168 2.27 -11.38 -1.44
C GLY A 168 3.05 -11.27 -2.77
N GLY A 169 4.38 -11.25 -2.68
CA GLY A 169 5.28 -11.24 -3.82
C GLY A 169 5.10 -10.04 -4.76
N LEU A 170 5.57 -10.20 -5.98
CA LEU A 170 5.33 -9.25 -7.06
C LEU A 170 4.07 -9.64 -7.83
N SER A 171 3.18 -8.71 -8.06
CA SER A 171 1.96 -8.95 -8.83
C SER A 171 1.73 -7.87 -9.90
N ARG A 172 1.30 -8.29 -11.08
CA ARG A 172 0.60 -7.44 -12.03
C ARG A 172 -0.85 -7.33 -11.59
N PHE A 173 -1.29 -6.11 -11.29
CA PHE A 173 -2.67 -5.79 -10.95
C PHE A 173 -3.34 -5.04 -12.10
N GLU A 174 -4.63 -5.27 -12.34
CA GLU A 174 -5.41 -4.52 -13.31
C GLU A 174 -6.91 -4.54 -12.98
N LEU A 175 -7.62 -3.54 -13.49
CA LEU A 175 -9.08 -3.46 -13.45
C LEU A 175 -9.65 -3.83 -14.82
N ARG A 176 -9.91 -5.12 -15.07
CA ARG A 176 -10.49 -5.59 -16.34
C ARG A 176 -11.99 -5.34 -16.36
N ARG A 177 -12.44 -4.37 -17.17
CA ARG A 177 -13.86 -3.98 -17.24
C ARG A 177 -14.44 -3.63 -15.86
N GLY A 178 -13.60 -3.04 -14.99
CA GLY A 178 -13.96 -2.69 -13.62
C GLY A 178 -13.81 -3.80 -12.58
N ALA A 179 -13.60 -5.06 -13.00
CA ALA A 179 -13.33 -6.16 -12.09
C ALA A 179 -11.83 -6.21 -11.74
N PRO A 180 -11.46 -6.25 -10.45
CA PRO A 180 -10.08 -6.33 -10.03
C PRO A 180 -9.51 -7.74 -10.25
N GLY A 181 -8.25 -7.79 -10.66
CA GLY A 181 -7.54 -9.05 -10.79
C GLY A 181 -6.03 -8.86 -10.64
N TYR A 182 -5.34 -9.91 -10.23
CA TYR A 182 -3.89 -9.90 -10.19
C TYR A 182 -3.30 -11.20 -10.76
N VAL A 183 -2.07 -11.10 -11.27
CA VAL A 183 -1.28 -12.23 -11.74
C VAL A 183 0.08 -12.17 -11.05
N PRO A 184 0.50 -13.24 -10.35
CA PRO A 184 1.81 -13.30 -9.74
C PRO A 184 2.92 -13.18 -10.81
N MET A 185 3.95 -12.43 -10.46
CA MET A 185 5.12 -12.19 -11.31
C MET A 185 6.41 -12.37 -10.50
N ARG A 186 7.55 -12.27 -11.18
CA ARG A 186 8.86 -12.28 -10.53
C ARG A 186 9.73 -11.19 -11.14
N LEU A 187 10.45 -10.46 -10.30
CA LEU A 187 11.45 -9.51 -10.78
C LEU A 187 12.49 -10.24 -11.65
N PRO A 188 12.97 -9.59 -12.72
CA PRO A 188 14.09 -10.10 -13.50
C PRO A 188 15.32 -10.36 -12.62
N HIS A 189 16.09 -11.38 -12.96
CA HIS A 189 17.31 -11.70 -12.22
C HIS A 189 18.36 -10.60 -12.35
N GLY A 190 19.18 -10.45 -11.32
CA GLY A 190 20.29 -9.48 -11.27
C GLY A 190 19.84 -8.04 -10.98
N LEU A 191 18.59 -7.83 -10.63
CA LEU A 191 18.12 -6.55 -10.12
C LEU A 191 18.33 -6.48 -8.60
N HIS A 192 19.04 -5.46 -8.16
CA HIS A 192 19.13 -5.04 -6.77
C HIS A 192 18.26 -3.82 -6.55
N TRP A 193 17.72 -3.64 -5.35
CA TRP A 193 16.87 -2.50 -5.03
C TRP A 193 17.00 -2.07 -3.58
N CYS A 194 16.74 -0.81 -3.33
CA CYS A 194 16.59 -0.28 -1.97
C CYS A 194 15.44 0.74 -1.92
N CYS A 195 14.94 0.95 -0.71
CA CYS A 195 13.86 1.88 -0.42
C CYS A 195 14.37 3.03 0.43
N VAL A 196 13.98 4.27 0.10
CA VAL A 196 14.39 5.46 0.84
C VAL A 196 13.17 6.29 1.18
N PHE A 197 13.06 6.73 2.45
CA PHE A 197 12.03 7.66 2.88
C PHE A 197 12.39 9.09 2.45
N SER A 198 11.46 9.79 1.82
CA SER A 198 11.70 11.12 1.22
C SER A 198 11.74 12.27 2.20
N GLY A 199 11.65 11.98 3.51
CA GLY A 199 11.72 12.94 4.60
C GLY A 199 10.37 13.50 5.06
N ARG A 200 9.26 13.18 4.38
CA ARG A 200 7.91 13.59 4.82
C ARG A 200 6.84 12.57 4.43
N PRO A 201 5.78 12.40 5.24
CA PRO A 201 4.63 11.59 4.83
C PRO A 201 3.79 12.32 3.76
N ALA A 202 2.99 11.55 3.01
CA ALA A 202 2.04 12.07 2.04
C ALA A 202 0.62 11.57 2.30
N SER A 203 -0.37 12.37 1.88
CA SER A 203 -1.78 12.00 1.90
C SER A 203 -2.22 11.56 0.50
N THR A 204 -2.42 10.25 0.33
CA THR A 204 -2.95 9.69 -0.93
C THR A 204 -4.30 10.32 -1.28
N ALA A 205 -5.17 10.57 -0.28
CA ALA A 205 -6.49 11.16 -0.50
C ALA A 205 -6.38 12.58 -1.07
N ASP A 206 -5.49 13.41 -0.55
CA ASP A 206 -5.28 14.78 -1.03
C ASP A 206 -4.69 14.80 -2.44
N MET A 207 -3.73 13.90 -2.72
CA MET A 207 -3.14 13.77 -4.04
C MET A 207 -4.21 13.38 -5.08
N LEU A 208 -5.03 12.37 -4.78
CA LEU A 208 -6.13 11.95 -5.65
C LEU A 208 -7.18 13.04 -5.85
N ALA A 209 -7.52 13.82 -4.81
CA ALA A 209 -8.45 14.92 -4.91
C ALA A 209 -7.94 16.04 -5.85
N ARG A 210 -6.64 16.38 -5.74
CA ARG A 210 -6.00 17.38 -6.62
C ARG A 210 -5.96 16.91 -8.08
N ILE A 211 -5.65 15.63 -8.32
CA ILE A 211 -5.65 15.04 -9.66
C ILE A 211 -7.07 15.00 -10.24
N ALA A 212 -8.10 14.68 -9.45
CA ALA A 212 -9.49 14.71 -9.89
C ALA A 212 -9.92 16.13 -10.29
N ALA A 213 -9.57 17.14 -9.50
CA ALA A 213 -9.84 18.54 -9.84
C ALA A 213 -9.12 19.00 -11.12
N TRP A 214 -7.89 18.54 -11.33
CA TRP A 214 -7.19 18.80 -12.60
C TRP A 214 -7.86 18.12 -13.80
N ARG A 215 -8.27 16.85 -13.65
CA ARG A 215 -9.01 16.12 -14.68
C ARG A 215 -10.28 16.86 -15.15
N GLU A 216 -11.03 17.43 -14.21
CA GLU A 216 -12.22 18.22 -14.53
C GLU A 216 -11.88 19.52 -15.25
N ARG A 217 -10.81 20.20 -14.85
CA ARG A 217 -10.38 21.47 -15.42
C ARG A 217 -9.74 21.32 -16.81
N GLU A 218 -8.95 20.27 -17.04
CA GLU A 218 -8.14 20.06 -18.24
C GLU A 218 -8.22 18.60 -18.74
N PRO A 219 -9.41 18.10 -19.13
CA PRO A 219 -9.62 16.68 -19.41
C PRO A 219 -8.77 16.14 -20.57
N ALA A 220 -8.47 16.97 -21.59
CA ALA A 220 -7.67 16.55 -22.74
C ALA A 220 -6.20 16.33 -22.37
N GLU A 221 -5.60 17.23 -21.58
CA GLU A 221 -4.21 17.11 -21.13
C GLU A 221 -4.09 15.95 -20.12
N TYR A 222 -5.03 15.82 -19.17
CA TYR A 222 -5.10 14.68 -18.29
C TYR A 222 -5.12 13.36 -19.07
N ALA A 223 -6.03 13.22 -20.05
CA ALA A 223 -6.14 12.01 -20.84
C ALA A 223 -4.88 11.71 -21.65
N ARG A 224 -4.18 12.74 -22.14
CA ARG A 224 -2.91 12.58 -22.84
C ARG A 224 -1.83 12.03 -21.92
N ARG A 225 -1.68 12.60 -20.72
CA ARG A 225 -0.68 12.21 -19.73
C ARG A 225 -0.94 10.82 -19.15
N ILE A 226 -2.20 10.49 -18.89
CA ILE A 226 -2.58 9.14 -18.44
C ILE A 226 -2.25 8.07 -19.48
N ARG A 227 -2.48 8.34 -20.78
CA ARG A 227 -2.08 7.40 -21.82
C ARG A 227 -0.56 7.22 -21.91
N GLU A 228 0.22 8.29 -21.68
CA GLU A 228 1.68 8.21 -21.58
C GLU A 228 2.07 7.26 -20.42
N LEU A 229 1.54 7.47 -19.21
CA LEU A 229 1.78 6.59 -18.05
C LEU A 229 1.34 5.15 -18.32
N ALA A 230 0.17 4.94 -18.92
CA ALA A 230 -0.34 3.60 -19.23
C ALA A 230 0.57 2.85 -20.20
N THR A 231 1.09 3.55 -21.22
CA THR A 231 2.03 2.96 -22.18
C THR A 231 3.34 2.53 -21.53
N MET A 232 3.91 3.39 -20.66
CA MET A 232 5.15 3.07 -19.96
C MET A 232 4.94 1.93 -18.93
N ALA A 233 3.81 1.93 -18.22
CA ALA A 233 3.47 0.86 -17.29
C ALA A 233 3.37 -0.50 -18.00
N LEU A 234 2.71 -0.53 -19.18
CA LEU A 234 2.58 -1.75 -19.97
C LEU A 234 3.96 -2.27 -20.41
N ARG A 235 4.83 -1.39 -20.94
CA ARG A 235 6.21 -1.77 -21.32
C ARG A 235 6.99 -2.38 -20.15
N GLY A 236 6.91 -1.79 -18.97
CA GLY A 236 7.59 -2.31 -17.79
C GLY A 236 7.01 -3.66 -17.32
N VAL A 237 5.69 -3.84 -17.41
CA VAL A 237 5.04 -5.14 -17.15
C VAL A 237 5.51 -6.19 -18.13
N ASP A 238 5.58 -5.88 -19.42
CA ASP A 238 6.05 -6.79 -20.47
C ASP A 238 7.53 -7.14 -20.29
N ALA A 239 8.38 -6.19 -19.89
CA ALA A 239 9.78 -6.42 -19.56
C ALA A 239 9.93 -7.41 -18.39
N VAL A 240 9.12 -7.26 -17.33
CA VAL A 240 9.10 -8.20 -16.20
C VAL A 240 8.61 -9.59 -16.66
N ALA A 241 7.57 -9.66 -17.50
CA ALA A 241 7.08 -10.92 -18.06
C ALA A 241 8.14 -11.63 -18.91
N GLY A 242 8.89 -10.84 -19.69
CA GLY A 242 10.04 -11.32 -20.49
C GLY A 242 11.31 -11.60 -19.67
N ARG A 243 11.32 -11.30 -18.37
CA ARG A 243 12.49 -11.41 -17.48
C ARG A 243 13.69 -10.57 -17.97
N ASP A 244 13.42 -9.46 -18.64
CA ASP A 244 14.42 -8.53 -19.17
C ASP A 244 14.68 -7.38 -18.20
N ALA A 245 15.78 -7.49 -17.45
CA ALA A 245 16.16 -6.50 -16.44
C ALA A 245 16.52 -5.15 -17.07
N ALA A 246 17.17 -5.13 -18.23
CA ALA A 246 17.58 -3.89 -18.88
C ALA A 246 16.37 -3.11 -19.40
N SER A 247 15.44 -3.80 -20.08
CA SER A 247 14.18 -3.20 -20.53
C SER A 247 13.29 -2.77 -19.38
N PHE A 248 13.29 -3.52 -18.25
CA PHE A 248 12.58 -3.09 -17.03
C PHE A 248 13.17 -1.78 -16.49
N LEU A 249 14.48 -1.67 -16.31
CA LEU A 249 15.13 -0.47 -15.80
C LEU A 249 14.85 0.75 -16.71
N SER A 250 14.96 0.59 -18.02
CA SER A 250 14.62 1.65 -18.97
C SER A 250 13.16 2.11 -18.85
N SER A 251 12.23 1.15 -18.80
CA SER A 251 10.80 1.46 -18.66
C SER A 251 10.49 2.09 -17.30
N PHE A 252 11.17 1.67 -16.25
CA PHE A 252 11.02 2.21 -14.90
C PHE A 252 11.48 3.67 -14.82
N GLU A 253 12.62 4.01 -15.46
CA GLU A 253 13.15 5.36 -15.57
C GLU A 253 12.21 6.26 -16.40
N GLU A 254 11.80 5.79 -17.58
CA GLU A 254 10.84 6.50 -18.43
C GLU A 254 9.54 6.78 -17.67
N TYR A 255 9.04 5.80 -16.90
CA TYR A 255 7.84 5.94 -16.08
C TYR A 255 8.05 6.98 -14.97
N ALA A 256 9.20 6.98 -14.28
CA ALA A 256 9.52 7.97 -13.26
C ALA A 256 9.48 9.40 -13.82
N HIS A 257 10.07 9.61 -14.99
CA HIS A 257 10.03 10.90 -15.69
C HIS A 257 8.62 11.28 -16.14
N ALA A 258 7.85 10.33 -16.68
CA ALA A 258 6.47 10.57 -17.09
C ALA A 258 5.58 10.92 -15.89
N LEU A 259 5.78 10.27 -14.75
CA LEU A 259 5.06 10.53 -13.50
C LEU A 259 5.37 11.94 -12.95
N ALA A 260 6.62 12.38 -13.02
CA ALA A 260 7.00 13.76 -12.66
C ALA A 260 6.30 14.78 -13.57
N ARG A 261 6.35 14.59 -14.90
CA ARG A 261 5.65 15.47 -15.87
C ARG A 261 4.13 15.44 -15.71
N PHE A 262 3.54 14.31 -15.30
CA PHE A 262 2.13 14.22 -14.98
C PHE A 262 1.77 15.12 -13.79
N GLY A 263 2.58 15.09 -12.73
CA GLY A 263 2.42 15.98 -11.57
C GLY A 263 2.57 17.45 -11.92
N GLU A 264 3.61 17.81 -12.70
CA GLU A 264 3.86 19.17 -13.16
C GLU A 264 2.69 19.72 -13.98
N ALA A 265 2.18 18.95 -14.95
CA ALA A 265 1.06 19.34 -15.78
C ALA A 265 -0.22 19.57 -14.96
N GLY A 266 -0.45 18.77 -13.92
CA GLY A 266 -1.60 18.90 -13.02
C GLY A 266 -1.42 19.96 -11.92
N GLY A 267 -0.24 20.54 -11.76
CA GLY A 267 0.09 21.40 -10.62
C GLY A 267 0.11 20.64 -9.29
N VAL A 268 0.43 19.34 -9.33
CA VAL A 268 0.48 18.45 -8.15
C VAL A 268 1.92 18.04 -7.88
N ASP A 269 2.43 18.30 -6.67
CA ASP A 269 3.83 18.06 -6.28
C ASP A 269 4.10 16.55 -6.05
N ILE A 270 3.90 15.71 -7.09
CA ILE A 270 4.17 14.27 -7.04
C ILE A 270 5.65 14.04 -6.78
N ALA A 271 6.53 14.68 -7.54
CA ALA A 271 7.97 14.68 -7.31
C ALA A 271 8.33 15.77 -6.30
N SER A 272 8.06 15.55 -5.02
CA SER A 272 8.36 16.51 -3.96
C SER A 272 9.86 16.86 -3.89
N ARG A 273 10.20 17.90 -3.11
CA ARG A 273 11.61 18.31 -2.95
C ARG A 273 12.52 17.14 -2.57
N GLY A 274 12.10 16.29 -1.63
CA GLY A 274 12.88 15.11 -1.21
C GLY A 274 13.08 14.13 -2.37
N HIS A 275 12.01 13.84 -3.13
CA HIS A 275 12.11 12.96 -4.30
C HIS A 275 13.00 13.54 -5.40
N ARG A 276 12.99 14.86 -5.63
CA ARG A 276 13.91 15.49 -6.61
C ARG A 276 15.38 15.39 -6.19
N VAL A 277 15.69 15.57 -4.90
CA VAL A 277 17.04 15.40 -4.39
C VAL A 277 17.49 13.94 -4.54
N LEU A 278 16.65 12.98 -4.13
CA LEU A 278 16.95 11.55 -4.26
C LEU A 278 17.13 11.14 -5.73
N ALA A 279 16.32 11.67 -6.65
CA ALA A 279 16.46 11.40 -8.08
C ALA A 279 17.79 11.95 -8.64
N ALA A 280 18.24 13.13 -8.19
CA ALA A 280 19.54 13.69 -8.58
C ALA A 280 20.71 12.83 -8.06
N LEU A 281 20.66 12.41 -6.79
CA LEU A 281 21.66 11.50 -6.22
C LEU A 281 21.71 10.16 -6.97
N ALA A 282 20.54 9.63 -7.34
CA ALA A 282 20.44 8.38 -8.11
C ALA A 282 21.11 8.52 -9.50
N ALA A 283 20.87 9.64 -10.19
CA ALA A 283 21.48 9.92 -11.49
C ALA A 283 23.01 9.99 -11.38
N ASP A 284 23.55 10.65 -10.35
CA ASP A 284 24.99 10.73 -10.08
C ASP A 284 25.59 9.33 -9.84
N CYS A 285 24.88 8.43 -9.15
CA CYS A 285 25.30 7.05 -8.89
C CYS A 285 24.98 6.09 -10.06
N ARG A 286 24.31 6.57 -11.14
CA ARG A 286 23.86 5.77 -12.28
C ARG A 286 22.94 4.62 -11.89
N VAL A 287 22.00 4.90 -11.00
CA VAL A 287 20.92 4.02 -10.60
C VAL A 287 19.57 4.68 -10.90
N VAL A 288 18.49 3.91 -10.98
CA VAL A 288 17.18 4.43 -11.36
C VAL A 288 16.31 4.58 -10.13
N TYR A 289 15.80 5.79 -9.89
CA TYR A 289 14.96 6.13 -8.74
C TYR A 289 13.54 6.55 -9.16
N LYS A 290 12.54 6.15 -8.38
CA LYS A 290 11.15 6.58 -8.54
C LYS A 290 10.44 6.71 -7.18
N SER A 291 9.59 7.74 -7.02
CA SER A 291 8.64 7.80 -5.90
C SER A 291 7.63 6.66 -6.01
N CYS A 292 7.17 6.11 -4.89
CA CYS A 292 6.18 5.04 -4.84
C CYS A 292 4.81 5.56 -4.40
N GLY A 293 3.74 5.05 -5.01
CA GLY A 293 2.37 5.41 -4.67
C GLY A 293 1.94 6.77 -5.23
N ALA A 294 1.14 7.52 -4.47
CA ALA A 294 0.61 8.80 -4.94
C ALA A 294 1.66 9.92 -5.09
N GLY A 295 2.88 9.71 -4.60
CA GLY A 295 3.92 10.73 -4.59
C GLY A 295 3.67 11.79 -3.53
N GLY A 296 4.40 12.93 -3.63
CA GLY A 296 4.29 14.04 -2.69
C GLY A 296 5.09 13.85 -1.39
N GLY A 297 5.50 12.64 -1.08
CA GLY A 297 6.21 12.21 0.11
C GLY A 297 6.31 10.69 0.18
N ASP A 298 6.31 10.14 1.38
CA ASP A 298 6.47 8.71 1.65
C ASP A 298 7.82 8.16 1.13
N VAL A 299 7.84 6.98 0.55
CA VAL A 299 9.05 6.33 0.09
C VAL A 299 9.22 6.40 -1.42
N GLY A 300 10.48 6.28 -1.85
CA GLY A 300 10.84 5.94 -3.22
C GLY A 300 11.68 4.67 -3.27
N VAL A 301 11.71 4.04 -4.42
CA VAL A 301 12.49 2.83 -4.67
C VAL A 301 13.52 3.08 -5.76
N THR A 302 14.68 2.48 -5.56
CA THR A 302 15.81 2.56 -6.48
C THR A 302 16.15 1.16 -6.96
N PHE A 303 16.39 1.01 -8.26
CA PHE A 303 16.83 -0.24 -8.88
C PHE A 303 18.18 -0.07 -9.59
N ALA A 304 19.00 -1.11 -9.55
CA ALA A 304 20.28 -1.21 -10.28
C ALA A 304 20.60 -2.65 -10.65
N MET A 305 21.44 -2.85 -11.68
CA MET A 305 22.08 -4.13 -11.98
C MET A 305 23.38 -4.34 -11.16
N ASP A 306 23.93 -3.26 -10.63
CA ASP A 306 25.19 -3.23 -9.89
C ASP A 306 24.90 -2.85 -8.43
N ASP A 307 25.07 -3.82 -7.55
CA ASP A 307 24.84 -3.64 -6.11
C ASP A 307 25.77 -2.58 -5.48
N MET A 308 27.01 -2.46 -5.95
CA MET A 308 27.93 -1.43 -5.42
C MET A 308 27.43 -0.01 -5.70
N ARG A 309 26.82 0.25 -6.87
CA ARG A 309 26.21 1.55 -7.16
C ARG A 309 24.98 1.82 -6.31
N LEU A 310 24.22 0.78 -6.02
CA LEU A 310 23.07 0.89 -5.12
C LEU A 310 23.50 1.22 -3.70
N GLN A 311 24.58 0.59 -3.21
CA GLN A 311 25.17 0.88 -1.91
C GLN A 311 25.76 2.29 -1.85
N GLU A 312 26.43 2.75 -2.92
CA GLU A 312 26.88 4.14 -3.04
C GLU A 312 25.72 5.13 -2.94
N PHE A 313 24.63 4.88 -3.67
CA PHE A 313 23.44 5.70 -3.59
C PHE A 313 22.85 5.72 -2.17
N ALA A 314 22.72 4.56 -1.51
CA ALA A 314 22.21 4.44 -0.15
C ALA A 314 23.06 5.24 0.85
N GLY A 315 24.40 5.16 0.74
CA GLY A 315 25.33 5.94 1.55
C GLY A 315 25.15 7.45 1.36
N ARG A 316 25.12 7.91 0.11
CA ARG A 316 24.92 9.34 -0.22
C ARG A 316 23.53 9.86 0.19
N ALA A 317 22.49 9.04 0.09
CA ALA A 317 21.18 9.39 0.59
C ALA A 317 21.18 9.58 2.11
N THR A 318 21.85 8.69 2.85
CA THR A 318 22.02 8.80 4.30
C THR A 318 22.82 10.05 4.69
N GLU A 319 23.92 10.35 4.00
CA GLU A 319 24.71 11.57 4.21
C GLU A 319 23.90 12.85 3.94
N ALA A 320 22.94 12.80 3.00
CA ALA A 320 22.01 13.88 2.71
C ALA A 320 20.84 13.98 3.70
N GLY A 321 20.79 13.11 4.72
CA GLY A 321 19.79 13.12 5.79
C GLY A 321 18.51 12.33 5.47
N PHE A 322 18.50 11.48 4.45
CA PHE A 322 17.39 10.60 4.15
C PHE A 322 17.54 9.25 4.86
N ALA A 323 16.43 8.66 5.28
CA ALA A 323 16.43 7.33 5.88
C ALA A 323 16.33 6.25 4.80
N VAL A 324 17.34 5.41 4.68
CA VAL A 324 17.25 4.15 3.92
C VAL A 324 16.45 3.15 4.74
N ILE A 325 15.44 2.57 4.13
CA ILE A 325 14.53 1.64 4.81
C ILE A 325 14.91 0.22 4.39
N GLU A 326 15.32 -0.59 5.34
CA GLU A 326 15.57 -2.01 5.11
C GLU A 326 14.24 -2.71 4.86
N LEU A 327 14.07 -3.24 3.66
CA LEU A 327 12.89 -3.97 3.20
C LEU A 327 13.30 -5.12 2.31
N ASP A 328 12.63 -6.24 2.51
CA ASP A 328 12.68 -7.38 1.59
C ASP A 328 11.31 -7.61 0.93
N ALA A 329 11.33 -8.27 -0.23
CA ALA A 329 10.10 -8.74 -0.85
C ALA A 329 9.48 -9.83 0.03
N ASP A 330 8.23 -9.67 0.44
CA ASP A 330 7.51 -10.71 1.19
C ASP A 330 6.72 -11.60 0.22
N PRO A 331 7.14 -12.85 -0.01
CA PRO A 331 6.43 -13.77 -0.91
C PRO A 331 5.07 -14.21 -0.37
N ARG A 332 4.81 -13.99 0.92
CA ARG A 332 3.61 -14.40 1.61
C ARG A 332 2.61 -13.26 1.62
N GLY A 333 1.39 -13.55 1.21
CA GLY A 333 0.26 -12.63 1.35
C GLY A 333 -0.35 -12.64 2.75
N LEU A 334 -1.66 -12.67 2.80
CA LEU A 334 -2.40 -12.92 4.03
C LEU A 334 -2.00 -14.28 4.63
N GLU A 335 -1.63 -14.27 5.90
CA GLU A 335 -1.40 -15.47 6.70
C GLU A 335 -2.36 -15.47 7.89
N THR A 336 -3.03 -16.60 8.12
CA THR A 336 -3.93 -16.79 9.26
C THR A 336 -3.51 -18.04 10.03
N ASN A 337 -3.59 -17.99 11.36
CA ASN A 337 -3.32 -19.11 12.24
C ASN A 337 -4.39 -19.18 13.32
N VAL A 338 -4.93 -20.38 13.54
CA VAL A 338 -5.94 -20.67 14.56
C VAL A 338 -5.30 -21.60 15.60
N ALA A 339 -5.23 -21.14 16.84
CA ALA A 339 -4.79 -21.94 17.97
C ALA A 339 -5.98 -22.27 18.89
N ASP A 340 -5.97 -23.45 19.48
CA ASP A 340 -7.01 -23.92 20.40
C ASP A 340 -7.05 -23.14 21.73
#